data_eb2941f8e6e0d84458f007046a1794b2
#
_entry.id   eb2941f8e6e0d84458f007046a1794b2
#
_cell.length_a   1.000
_cell.length_b   1.000
_cell.length_c   1.000
_cell.angle_alpha   90.00
_cell.angle_beta   90.00
_cell.angle_gamma   90.00
#
_symmetry.space_group_name_H-M   'P 1'
#
loop_
_entity.id
_entity.type
_entity.pdbx_description
1 polymer ?
#
loop_
_entity_poly.entity_id
_entity_poly.type
_entity_poly.pdbx_seq_one_letter_code
_entity_poly.pdbx_strand_id
1 'polypeptide(L)'
;RHDIAAVRVVPRPGDAPMTLDTVHVDLYFFLDVDLVLLNVEVTANHLPLETAQELMYRFGRAYPAGWDPRGQALHCLAQAEWLDAQGQVLAASDANQRDAFLAQVSSRRAPRISAHWDFLMRPLVGDHSDHPGLLRFRQIEYYRMPQMAYLAMDRPRDLTRSDFVRLGLVTGSGARDPAGGCALPYGEQHLAEFESKYCYDRFWTEGGAAPNTRYLCNGHAMVVVGDASSQFYACRDRGVLAQFRHQHFLVFLIAHFQKAALLMYSDRLAETLKNLDISDPASVRHFKRAIRSGFASFLRFTHRYWFHEVAEQAQSRALFRMCSEHLGLDALHGEVKTRVS
;
A
#
# COMPACT_ATOMS: atom_id res chain seq x y z
N ARG A 1 21.61 1.84 7.71
CA ARG A 1 20.63 1.02 8.43
C ARG A 1 20.12 1.84 9.60
N HIS A 2 18.79 1.94 9.74
CA HIS A 2 18.17 2.54 10.91
C HIS A 2 17.81 1.40 11.88
N ASP A 3 18.16 1.56 13.14
CA ASP A 3 17.80 0.57 14.18
C ASP A 3 16.42 0.95 14.75
N ILE A 4 15.37 0.71 13.95
CA ILE A 4 13.98 0.96 14.31
C ILE A 4 13.45 -0.28 15.01
N ALA A 5 13.01 -0.12 16.26
CA ALA A 5 12.44 -1.21 17.06
C ALA A 5 10.91 -1.19 17.08
N ALA A 6 10.31 0.00 17.07
CA ALA A 6 8.88 0.16 17.20
C ALA A 6 8.37 1.44 16.53
N VAL A 7 7.06 1.53 16.38
CA VAL A 7 6.37 2.78 16.05
C VAL A 7 5.30 3.06 17.11
N ARG A 8 5.34 4.24 17.68
CA ARG A 8 4.29 4.75 18.57
C ARG A 8 3.30 5.55 17.74
N VAL A 9 2.03 5.23 17.84
CA VAL A 9 0.97 5.83 17.02
C VAL A 9 -0.19 6.29 17.88
N VAL A 10 -0.83 7.37 17.45
CA VAL A 10 -2.14 7.82 17.92
C VAL A 10 -3.08 7.79 16.72
N PRO A 11 -4.06 6.88 16.67
CA PRO A 11 -4.92 6.75 15.49
C PRO A 11 -5.73 7.98 15.20
N ARG A 12 -6.43 8.51 16.20
CA ARG A 12 -7.27 9.71 16.10
C ARG A 12 -6.89 10.73 17.16
N PRO A 13 -7.15 12.03 16.95
CA PRO A 13 -6.99 13.01 18.01
C PRO A 13 -7.79 12.62 19.27
N GLY A 14 -7.10 12.56 20.40
CA GLY A 14 -7.67 12.17 21.70
C GLY A 14 -7.67 10.66 21.99
N ASP A 15 -7.25 9.81 21.07
CA ASP A 15 -7.02 8.40 21.37
C ASP A 15 -5.74 8.23 22.21
N ALA A 16 -5.67 7.15 22.99
CA ALA A 16 -4.46 6.80 23.72
C ALA A 16 -3.35 6.39 22.74
N PRO A 17 -2.09 6.78 23.01
CA PRO A 17 -0.96 6.27 22.24
C PRO A 17 -0.83 4.76 22.40
N MET A 18 -0.46 4.11 21.31
CA MET A 18 -0.12 2.68 21.29
C MET A 18 1.19 2.44 20.58
N THR A 19 1.88 1.37 20.95
CA THR A 19 3.15 0.98 20.35
C THR A 19 2.96 -0.31 19.57
N LEU A 20 3.44 -0.30 18.33
CA LEU A 20 3.48 -1.47 17.44
C LEU A 20 4.94 -1.87 17.27
N ASP A 21 5.24 -3.16 17.40
CA ASP A 21 6.59 -3.65 17.17
C ASP A 21 6.91 -3.62 15.68
N THR A 22 8.08 -3.15 15.31
CA THR A 22 8.55 -3.13 13.93
C THR A 22 9.26 -4.44 13.61
N VAL A 23 8.75 -5.17 12.63
CA VAL A 23 9.33 -6.45 12.19
C VAL A 23 10.32 -6.23 11.05
N HIS A 24 9.90 -5.52 10.02
CA HIS A 24 10.70 -5.21 8.83
C HIS A 24 10.47 -3.78 8.35
N VAL A 25 11.57 -3.17 7.89
CA VAL A 25 11.54 -1.95 7.06
C VAL A 25 12.53 -2.18 5.93
N ASP A 26 12.03 -2.39 4.73
CA ASP A 26 12.82 -2.76 3.57
C ASP A 26 12.59 -1.82 2.40
N LEU A 27 13.66 -1.51 1.69
CA LEU A 27 13.59 -0.86 0.38
C LEU A 27 13.99 -1.86 -0.70
N TYR A 28 13.06 -2.21 -1.56
CA TYR A 28 13.28 -3.10 -2.69
C TYR A 28 13.66 -2.28 -3.93
N PHE A 29 14.90 -2.41 -4.37
CA PHE A 29 15.42 -1.72 -5.55
C PHE A 29 15.30 -2.60 -6.79
N PHE A 30 14.58 -2.13 -7.79
CA PHE A 30 14.43 -2.77 -9.09
C PHE A 30 15.26 -1.99 -10.12
N LEU A 31 16.55 -2.28 -10.16
CA LEU A 31 17.55 -1.48 -10.90
C LEU A 31 17.30 -1.45 -12.41
N ASP A 32 16.78 -2.53 -12.99
CA ASP A 32 16.50 -2.59 -14.44
C ASP A 32 15.37 -1.66 -14.89
N VAL A 33 14.55 -1.19 -13.98
CA VAL A 33 13.38 -0.31 -14.23
C VAL A 33 13.40 0.97 -13.41
N ASP A 34 14.49 1.21 -12.65
CA ASP A 34 14.66 2.40 -11.80
C ASP A 34 13.49 2.63 -10.83
N LEU A 35 13.04 1.58 -10.18
CA LEU A 35 11.99 1.63 -9.18
C LEU A 35 12.49 1.24 -7.80
N VAL A 36 11.85 1.81 -6.79
CA VAL A 36 12.00 1.41 -5.41
C VAL A 36 10.62 1.24 -4.77
N LEU A 37 10.45 0.17 -3.99
CA LEU A 37 9.27 -0.07 -3.18
C LEU A 37 9.67 -0.09 -1.71
N LEU A 38 8.98 0.68 -0.88
CA LEU A 38 9.10 0.65 0.57
C LEU A 38 8.12 -0.39 1.12
N ASN A 39 8.63 -1.31 1.92
CA ASN A 39 7.85 -2.26 2.72
C ASN A 39 8.07 -1.99 4.21
N VAL A 40 6.97 -1.95 4.96
CA VAL A 40 6.99 -1.81 6.42
C VAL A 40 6.07 -2.87 7.01
N GLU A 41 6.62 -3.75 7.84
CA GLU A 41 5.85 -4.72 8.62
C GLU A 41 5.88 -4.33 10.09
N VAL A 42 4.70 -4.14 10.67
CA VAL A 42 4.49 -3.89 12.10
C VAL A 42 3.52 -4.91 12.66
N THR A 43 3.64 -5.18 13.95
CA THR A 43 2.78 -6.15 14.64
C THR A 43 2.33 -5.61 15.99
N ALA A 44 1.14 -6.01 16.38
CA ALA A 44 0.59 -5.77 17.71
C ALA A 44 -0.31 -6.92 18.13
N ASN A 45 -0.43 -7.14 19.43
CA ASN A 45 -1.29 -8.15 20.01
C ASN A 45 -2.44 -7.49 20.79
N HIS A 46 -3.52 -8.23 20.95
CA HIS A 46 -4.67 -7.82 21.77
C HIS A 46 -5.31 -6.49 21.36
N LEU A 47 -5.35 -6.20 20.05
CA LEU A 47 -6.06 -5.03 19.55
C LEU A 47 -7.55 -5.33 19.39
N PRO A 48 -8.43 -4.41 19.81
CA PRO A 48 -9.83 -4.42 19.38
C PRO A 48 -9.94 -4.34 17.85
N LEU A 49 -10.92 -5.01 17.26
CA LEU A 49 -11.15 -4.98 15.81
C LEU A 49 -11.28 -3.55 15.27
N GLU A 50 -12.01 -2.69 16.00
CA GLU A 50 -12.16 -1.28 15.66
C GLU A 50 -10.81 -0.56 15.53
N THR A 51 -9.90 -0.81 16.47
CA THR A 51 -8.55 -0.22 16.45
C THR A 51 -7.74 -0.74 15.28
N ALA A 52 -7.82 -2.03 14.98
CA ALA A 52 -7.14 -2.61 13.83
C ALA A 52 -7.66 -2.00 12.50
N GLN A 53 -8.98 -1.85 12.36
CA GLN A 53 -9.60 -1.20 11.19
C GLN A 53 -9.16 0.27 11.05
N GLU A 54 -9.06 1.02 12.13
CA GLU A 54 -8.57 2.41 12.10
C GLU A 54 -7.08 2.50 11.75
N LEU A 55 -6.26 1.61 12.31
CA LEU A 55 -4.85 1.54 11.94
C LEU A 55 -4.68 1.24 10.45
N MET A 56 -5.36 0.23 9.93
CA MET A 56 -5.33 -0.09 8.49
C MET A 56 -5.74 1.11 7.64
N TYR A 57 -6.74 1.87 8.07
CA TYR A 57 -7.23 3.02 7.34
C TYR A 57 -6.25 4.20 7.33
N ARG A 58 -5.51 4.45 8.44
CA ARG A 58 -4.75 5.67 8.67
C ARG A 58 -3.24 5.50 8.54
N PHE A 59 -2.71 4.32 8.87
CA PHE A 59 -1.26 4.11 9.00
C PHE A 59 -0.52 4.36 7.69
N GLY A 60 -0.98 3.81 6.59
CA GLY A 60 -0.30 3.86 5.30
C GLY A 60 -0.53 5.15 4.49
N ARG A 61 -0.80 6.29 5.14
CA ARG A 61 -0.98 7.58 4.43
C ARG A 61 0.34 8.31 4.29
N ALA A 62 0.80 8.53 3.06
CA ALA A 62 2.06 9.23 2.80
C ALA A 62 1.98 10.72 3.15
N TYR A 63 0.80 11.33 3.01
CA TYR A 63 0.51 12.72 3.33
C TYR A 63 -0.99 12.92 3.57
N PRO A 64 -1.41 14.01 4.21
CA PRO A 64 -2.84 14.28 4.44
C PRO A 64 -3.59 14.56 3.14
N ALA A 65 -4.83 14.10 3.05
CA ALA A 65 -5.75 14.48 1.97
C ALA A 65 -6.26 15.91 2.12
N GLY A 66 -6.20 16.47 3.33
CA GLY A 66 -6.62 17.81 3.68
C GLY A 66 -6.54 18.01 5.19
N TRP A 67 -7.07 19.13 5.67
CA TRP A 67 -7.11 19.49 7.11
C TRP A 67 -8.51 19.97 7.48
N ASP A 68 -8.91 19.66 8.69
CA ASP A 68 -10.15 20.17 9.27
C ASP A 68 -10.01 21.67 9.66
N PRO A 69 -11.08 22.35 10.07
CA PRO A 69 -11.02 23.75 10.51
C PRO A 69 -10.10 24.01 11.71
N ARG A 70 -9.74 22.97 12.47
CA ARG A 70 -8.82 23.04 13.61
C ARG A 70 -7.37 22.79 13.20
N GLY A 71 -7.11 22.56 11.92
CA GLY A 71 -5.78 22.27 11.38
C GLY A 71 -5.31 20.83 11.59
N GLN A 72 -6.21 19.92 11.97
CA GLN A 72 -5.88 18.50 12.10
C GLN A 72 -5.89 17.81 10.74
N ALA A 73 -4.88 17.02 10.47
CA ALA A 73 -4.75 16.28 9.22
C ALA A 73 -5.89 15.24 9.07
N LEU A 74 -6.52 15.23 7.91
CA LEU A 74 -7.58 14.28 7.58
C LEU A 74 -6.99 12.95 7.14
N HIS A 75 -7.61 11.86 7.60
CA HIS A 75 -7.34 10.47 7.19
C HIS A 75 -5.95 9.92 7.54
N CYS A 76 -5.06 10.71 8.11
CA CYS A 76 -3.78 10.26 8.65
C CYS A 76 -3.89 9.84 10.12
N LEU A 77 -2.86 9.17 10.63
CA LEU A 77 -2.66 9.06 12.06
C LEU A 77 -2.54 10.46 12.67
N ALA A 78 -3.10 10.67 13.85
CA ALA A 78 -2.95 11.93 14.58
C ALA A 78 -1.48 12.16 14.97
N GLN A 79 -0.74 11.06 15.26
CA GLN A 79 0.70 11.08 15.52
C GLN A 79 1.30 9.73 15.15
N ALA A 80 2.52 9.74 14.61
CA ALA A 80 3.35 8.56 14.40
C ALA A 80 4.80 8.90 14.70
N GLU A 81 5.50 8.04 15.45
CA GLU A 81 6.89 8.22 15.85
C GLU A 81 7.63 6.89 15.76
N TRP A 82 8.69 6.85 14.94
CA TRP A 82 9.61 5.73 14.91
C TRP A 82 10.53 5.78 16.11
N LEU A 83 10.67 4.65 16.79
CA LEU A 83 11.45 4.53 18.01
C LEU A 83 12.62 3.54 17.82
N ASP A 84 13.73 3.83 18.45
CA ASP A 84 14.83 2.87 18.59
C ASP A 84 14.57 1.88 19.75
N ALA A 85 15.52 0.97 19.97
CA ALA A 85 15.44 -0.04 21.04
C ALA A 85 15.44 0.56 22.46
N GLN A 86 15.86 1.80 22.62
CA GLN A 86 15.87 2.54 23.87
C GLN A 86 14.60 3.40 24.04
N GLY A 87 13.70 3.38 23.07
CA GLY A 87 12.47 4.17 23.06
C GLY A 87 12.68 5.65 22.68
N GLN A 88 13.86 6.01 22.14
CA GLN A 88 14.11 7.35 21.66
C GLN A 88 13.43 7.57 20.30
N VAL A 89 12.89 8.76 20.10
CA VAL A 89 12.22 9.13 18.85
C VAL A 89 13.28 9.40 17.77
N LEU A 90 13.24 8.59 16.71
CA LEU A 90 14.10 8.74 15.53
C LEU A 90 13.51 9.71 14.50
N ALA A 91 12.21 9.67 14.32
CA ALA A 91 11.46 10.56 13.45
C ALA A 91 9.99 10.58 13.84
N ALA A 92 9.34 11.73 13.68
CA ALA A 92 7.92 11.93 14.00
C ALA A 92 7.16 12.44 12.78
N SER A 93 5.85 12.17 12.77
CA SER A 93 4.93 12.70 11.75
C SER A 93 4.77 14.21 11.89
N ASP A 94 4.64 14.89 10.76
CA ASP A 94 4.42 16.33 10.67
C ASP A 94 3.12 16.68 9.91
N ALA A 95 2.19 15.73 9.84
CA ALA A 95 0.96 15.84 9.07
C ALA A 95 0.10 17.08 9.40
N ASN A 96 0.19 17.59 10.63
CA ASN A 96 -0.54 18.80 11.08
C ASN A 96 0.14 20.12 10.67
N GLN A 97 1.33 20.09 10.07
CA GLN A 97 2.02 21.28 9.55
C GLN A 97 1.44 21.70 8.19
N ARG A 98 0.17 22.04 8.16
CA ARG A 98 -0.60 22.36 6.94
C ARG A 98 0.15 23.28 5.97
N ASP A 99 0.68 24.39 6.49
CA ASP A 99 1.31 25.42 5.64
C ASP A 99 2.56 24.90 4.93
N ALA A 100 3.33 24.01 5.55
CA ALA A 100 4.49 23.39 4.94
C ALA A 100 4.10 22.47 3.77
N PHE A 101 3.00 21.71 3.91
CA PHE A 101 2.48 20.88 2.83
C PHE A 101 1.95 21.72 1.67
N LEU A 102 1.18 22.77 1.96
CA LEU A 102 0.61 23.67 0.95
C LEU A 102 1.69 24.46 0.22
N ALA A 103 2.70 24.95 0.93
CA ALA A 103 3.82 25.67 0.34
C ALA A 103 4.61 24.79 -0.64
N GLN A 104 4.84 23.52 -0.31
CA GLN A 104 5.51 22.60 -1.23
C GLN A 104 4.68 22.32 -2.49
N VAL A 105 3.39 22.04 -2.37
CA VAL A 105 2.52 21.84 -3.54
C VAL A 105 2.49 23.09 -4.42
N SER A 106 2.38 24.26 -3.81
CA SER A 106 2.37 25.54 -4.52
C SER A 106 3.67 25.82 -5.27
N SER A 107 4.81 25.62 -4.62
CA SER A 107 6.13 25.96 -5.18
C SER A 107 6.70 24.87 -6.10
N ARG A 108 6.49 23.60 -5.78
CA ARG A 108 7.11 22.46 -6.46
C ARG A 108 6.14 21.65 -7.32
N ARG A 109 4.83 21.89 -7.20
CA ARG A 109 3.75 21.13 -7.88
C ARG A 109 3.84 19.62 -7.65
N ALA A 110 4.29 19.24 -6.47
CA ALA A 110 4.43 17.85 -6.02
C ALA A 110 4.02 17.72 -4.56
N PRO A 111 3.44 16.59 -4.15
CA PRO A 111 3.08 16.37 -2.75
C PRO A 111 4.32 16.29 -1.87
N ARG A 112 4.18 16.74 -0.63
CA ARG A 112 5.16 16.51 0.42
C ARG A 112 4.84 15.21 1.13
N ILE A 113 5.82 14.31 1.25
CA ILE A 113 5.69 13.10 2.05
C ILE A 113 5.88 13.46 3.52
N SER A 114 5.04 12.96 4.43
CA SER A 114 5.17 13.17 5.87
C SER A 114 6.55 12.73 6.37
N ALA A 115 7.11 13.49 7.31
CA ALA A 115 8.50 13.37 7.72
C ALA A 115 8.87 11.97 8.24
N HIS A 116 7.97 11.27 8.92
CA HIS A 116 8.23 9.90 9.41
C HIS A 116 8.33 8.88 8.27
N TRP A 117 7.64 9.05 7.14
CA TRP A 117 7.80 8.22 5.94
C TRP A 117 9.06 8.60 5.16
N ASP A 118 9.33 9.89 4.99
CA ASP A 118 10.54 10.38 4.31
C ASP A 118 11.82 9.88 5.01
N PHE A 119 11.80 9.80 6.34
CA PHE A 119 12.90 9.22 7.12
C PHE A 119 13.26 7.79 6.71
N LEU A 120 12.25 6.94 6.43
CA LEU A 120 12.46 5.55 6.03
C LEU A 120 13.05 5.41 4.63
N MET A 121 12.88 6.42 3.78
CA MET A 121 13.41 6.40 2.40
C MET A 121 14.90 6.71 2.33
N ARG A 122 15.52 7.21 3.41
CA ARG A 122 16.96 7.56 3.41
C ARG A 122 17.84 6.36 3.04
N PRO A 123 18.88 6.54 2.20
CA PRO A 123 19.48 7.82 1.75
C PRO A 123 18.83 8.44 0.51
N LEU A 124 17.71 7.93 0.03
CA LEU A 124 16.97 8.53 -1.07
C LEU A 124 16.36 9.87 -0.63
N VAL A 125 16.36 10.84 -1.52
CA VAL A 125 15.83 12.18 -1.28
C VAL A 125 14.73 12.46 -2.30
N GLY A 126 13.61 13.04 -1.85
CA GLY A 126 12.54 13.43 -2.75
C GLY A 126 13.01 14.40 -3.84
N ASP A 127 12.65 14.16 -5.07
CA ASP A 127 13.12 14.92 -6.25
C ASP A 127 12.75 16.42 -6.17
N HIS A 128 11.63 16.71 -5.56
CA HIS A 128 11.15 18.07 -5.32
C HIS A 128 11.53 18.63 -3.94
N SER A 129 12.50 18.03 -3.25
CA SER A 129 13.03 18.47 -1.97
C SER A 129 14.29 19.31 -2.16
N ASP A 130 14.51 20.31 -1.28
CA ASP A 130 15.75 21.07 -1.21
C ASP A 130 16.86 20.36 -0.41
N HIS A 131 16.57 19.17 0.13
CA HIS A 131 17.57 18.39 0.85
C HIS A 131 18.68 17.91 -0.09
N PRO A 132 19.96 17.98 0.32
CA PRO A 132 21.05 17.46 -0.48
C PRO A 132 21.00 15.93 -0.55
N GLY A 133 21.31 15.36 -1.72
CA GLY A 133 21.38 13.92 -1.94
C GLY A 133 21.57 13.57 -3.39
N LEU A 134 22.34 12.51 -3.65
CA LEU A 134 22.64 12.03 -5.01
C LEU A 134 21.54 11.15 -5.58
N LEU A 135 20.91 10.34 -4.72
CA LEU A 135 19.85 9.44 -5.14
C LEU A 135 18.50 10.11 -4.88
N ARG A 136 17.82 10.45 -5.96
CA ARG A 136 16.53 11.11 -5.89
C ARG A 136 15.41 10.18 -6.30
N PHE A 137 14.26 10.34 -5.66
CA PHE A 137 13.05 9.59 -6.01
C PHE A 137 11.86 10.54 -6.20
N ARG A 138 10.94 10.11 -7.06
CA ARG A 138 9.63 10.72 -7.25
C ARG A 138 8.56 9.70 -6.89
N GLN A 139 7.60 10.11 -6.08
CA GLN A 139 6.45 9.27 -5.77
C GLN A 139 5.55 9.16 -7.00
N ILE A 140 5.31 7.94 -7.45
CA ILE A 140 4.50 7.66 -8.64
C ILE A 140 3.15 7.09 -8.23
N GLU A 141 3.12 6.23 -7.23
CA GLU A 141 1.91 5.59 -6.76
C GLU A 141 1.30 6.34 -5.57
N TYR A 142 0.09 6.04 -5.27
CA TYR A 142 -0.86 6.70 -4.38
C TYR A 142 -0.29 7.27 -3.07
N TYR A 143 -0.94 8.33 -2.57
CA TYR A 143 -0.75 8.83 -1.20
C TYR A 143 -1.13 7.81 -0.12
N ARG A 144 -1.82 6.71 -0.48
CA ARG A 144 -2.25 5.62 0.36
C ARG A 144 -1.51 4.34 -0.03
N MET A 145 -0.63 3.87 0.85
CA MET A 145 0.15 2.66 0.63
C MET A 145 -0.78 1.44 0.55
N PRO A 146 -0.56 0.53 -0.41
CA PRO A 146 -1.23 -0.77 -0.41
C PRO A 146 -0.95 -1.54 0.89
N GLN A 147 -1.91 -2.33 1.33
CA GLN A 147 -1.84 -2.97 2.65
C GLN A 147 -2.02 -4.47 2.59
N MET A 148 -1.22 -5.15 3.39
CA MET A 148 -1.46 -6.54 3.77
C MET A 148 -1.75 -6.61 5.27
N ALA A 149 -2.79 -7.33 5.67
CA ALA A 149 -3.14 -7.51 7.07
C ALA A 149 -3.42 -8.98 7.39
N TYR A 150 -2.78 -9.47 8.45
CA TYR A 150 -3.02 -10.78 9.04
C TYR A 150 -3.70 -10.58 10.39
N LEU A 151 -4.94 -11.05 10.52
CA LEU A 151 -5.77 -10.86 11.70
C LEU A 151 -6.07 -12.22 12.32
N ALA A 152 -5.47 -12.48 13.48
CA ALA A 152 -5.76 -13.65 14.30
C ALA A 152 -6.85 -13.29 15.33
N MET A 153 -8.03 -13.86 15.18
CA MET A 153 -9.22 -13.58 15.97
C MET A 153 -9.59 -14.74 16.83
N ASP A 154 -10.09 -14.48 18.05
CA ASP A 154 -10.60 -15.56 18.92
C ASP A 154 -11.86 -16.20 18.33
N ARG A 155 -12.70 -15.42 17.70
CA ARG A 155 -13.94 -15.86 17.06
C ARG A 155 -14.17 -15.18 15.71
N PRO A 156 -13.50 -15.64 14.65
CA PRO A 156 -13.62 -14.98 13.33
C PRO A 156 -15.03 -15.06 12.74
N ARG A 157 -15.85 -16.03 13.17
CA ARG A 157 -17.26 -16.16 12.74
C ARG A 157 -18.19 -15.09 13.33
N ASP A 158 -17.77 -14.39 14.39
CA ASP A 158 -18.53 -13.30 14.97
C ASP A 158 -18.42 -11.99 14.15
N LEU A 159 -17.45 -11.92 13.20
CA LEU A 159 -17.36 -10.79 12.29
C LEU A 159 -18.58 -10.73 11.38
N THR A 160 -19.13 -9.54 11.30
CA THR A 160 -20.26 -9.25 10.41
C THR A 160 -19.80 -9.10 8.95
N ARG A 161 -20.71 -9.23 8.01
CA ARG A 161 -20.40 -8.95 6.59
C ARG A 161 -19.90 -7.51 6.38
N SER A 162 -20.43 -6.56 7.16
CA SER A 162 -19.96 -5.17 7.17
C SER A 162 -18.51 -5.04 7.65
N ASP A 163 -18.07 -5.83 8.64
CA ASP A 163 -16.68 -5.85 9.08
C ASP A 163 -15.74 -6.31 7.96
N PHE A 164 -16.12 -7.35 7.22
CA PHE A 164 -15.34 -7.82 6.08
C PHE A 164 -15.27 -6.77 4.96
N VAL A 165 -16.35 -6.06 4.68
CA VAL A 165 -16.31 -4.94 3.71
C VAL A 165 -15.36 -3.84 4.19
N ARG A 166 -15.43 -3.45 5.46
CA ARG A 166 -14.53 -2.44 6.04
C ARG A 166 -13.08 -2.86 6.01
N LEU A 167 -12.78 -4.11 6.32
CA LEU A 167 -11.43 -4.68 6.24
C LEU A 167 -10.94 -4.73 4.79
N GLY A 168 -11.73 -5.26 3.87
CA GLY A 168 -11.35 -5.41 2.46
C GLY A 168 -11.17 -4.09 1.72
N LEU A 169 -12.03 -3.11 1.97
CA LEU A 169 -11.95 -1.77 1.35
C LEU A 169 -11.10 -0.79 2.18
N VAL A 170 -10.69 -1.18 3.38
CA VAL A 170 -9.86 -0.35 4.28
C VAL A 170 -10.50 1.02 4.50
N THR A 171 -11.74 1.05 4.96
CA THR A 171 -12.54 2.28 5.15
C THR A 171 -12.55 2.80 6.58
N GLY A 172 -11.90 2.12 7.52
CA GLY A 172 -11.95 2.41 8.94
C GLY A 172 -13.15 1.75 9.65
N SER A 173 -13.26 1.97 10.96
CA SER A 173 -14.25 1.27 11.80
C SER A 173 -15.67 1.82 11.67
N GLY A 174 -15.81 3.11 11.36
CA GLY A 174 -17.10 3.80 11.40
C GLY A 174 -17.69 3.98 12.80
N ALA A 175 -17.00 3.55 13.86
CA ALA A 175 -17.53 3.50 15.23
C ALA A 175 -17.87 4.88 15.84
N ARG A 176 -17.37 5.96 15.24
CA ARG A 176 -17.67 7.35 15.66
C ARG A 176 -18.49 8.11 14.62
N ASP A 177 -19.21 7.42 13.75
CA ASP A 177 -20.14 8.08 12.86
C ASP A 177 -21.29 8.69 13.70
N PRO A 178 -21.50 10.01 13.63
CA PRO A 178 -22.59 10.69 14.35
C PRO A 178 -23.99 10.16 14.01
N ALA A 179 -24.14 9.51 12.85
CA ALA A 179 -25.39 8.88 12.44
C ALA A 179 -25.68 7.55 13.16
N GLY A 180 -24.81 7.12 14.09
CA GLY A 180 -25.06 5.98 14.97
C GLY A 180 -25.03 4.61 14.27
N GLY A 181 -24.54 4.54 13.05
CA GLY A 181 -24.56 3.32 12.25
C GLY A 181 -23.17 2.78 11.94
N CYS A 182 -22.80 1.68 12.59
CA CYS A 182 -21.72 0.83 12.06
C CYS A 182 -22.13 0.11 10.75
N ALA A 183 -23.39 0.21 10.37
CA ALA A 183 -23.93 -0.42 9.17
C ALA A 183 -23.46 0.34 7.92
N LEU A 184 -22.89 -0.40 6.98
CA LEU A 184 -22.65 0.11 5.64
C LEU A 184 -24.02 0.22 4.91
N PRO A 185 -24.21 1.22 4.05
CA PRO A 185 -25.44 1.39 3.29
C PRO A 185 -25.58 0.38 2.15
N TYR A 186 -25.03 -0.81 2.29
CA TYR A 186 -25.06 -1.86 1.27
C TYR A 186 -26.27 -2.77 1.50
N GLY A 187 -27.13 -2.86 0.48
CA GLY A 187 -28.16 -3.88 0.42
C GLY A 187 -27.58 -5.28 0.21
N GLU A 188 -28.41 -6.31 0.41
CA GLU A 188 -28.01 -7.74 0.35
C GLU A 188 -27.31 -8.10 -0.97
N GLN A 189 -27.81 -7.60 -2.09
CA GLN A 189 -27.19 -7.83 -3.40
C GLN A 189 -25.75 -7.30 -3.47
N HIS A 190 -25.50 -6.08 -2.98
CA HIS A 190 -24.16 -5.48 -3.01
C HIS A 190 -23.20 -6.17 -2.06
N LEU A 191 -23.68 -6.71 -0.94
CA LEU A 191 -22.86 -7.54 -0.05
C LEU A 191 -22.47 -8.85 -0.73
N ALA A 192 -23.39 -9.51 -1.42
CA ALA A 192 -23.08 -10.74 -2.17
C ALA A 192 -22.12 -10.48 -3.34
N GLU A 193 -22.29 -9.37 -4.06
CA GLU A 193 -21.35 -8.94 -5.11
C GLU A 193 -19.96 -8.68 -4.54
N PHE A 194 -19.85 -8.00 -3.40
CA PHE A 194 -18.57 -7.78 -2.72
C PHE A 194 -17.89 -9.11 -2.37
N GLU A 195 -18.61 -10.02 -1.75
CA GLU A 195 -18.09 -11.32 -1.35
C GLU A 195 -17.61 -12.15 -2.55
N SER A 196 -18.40 -12.22 -3.61
CA SER A 196 -18.02 -12.97 -4.81
C SER A 196 -16.81 -12.38 -5.52
N LYS A 197 -16.61 -11.08 -5.43
CA LYS A 197 -15.56 -10.35 -6.15
C LYS A 197 -14.25 -10.27 -5.39
N TYR A 198 -14.30 -10.11 -4.07
CA TYR A 198 -13.14 -9.80 -3.24
C TYR A 198 -12.77 -10.87 -2.23
N CYS A 199 -13.63 -11.87 -1.97
CA CYS A 199 -13.36 -12.91 -1.00
C CYS A 199 -12.86 -14.19 -1.67
N TYR A 200 -11.89 -14.84 -1.02
CA TYR A 200 -11.45 -16.18 -1.36
C TYR A 200 -11.79 -17.08 -0.18
N ASP A 201 -12.90 -17.84 -0.31
CA ASP A 201 -13.59 -18.53 0.79
C ASP A 201 -13.32 -20.04 0.84
N ARG A 202 -12.28 -20.52 0.14
CA ARG A 202 -11.94 -21.95 0.12
C ARG A 202 -11.74 -22.56 1.50
N PHE A 203 -11.26 -21.78 2.45
CA PHE A 203 -11.01 -22.18 3.84
C PHE A 203 -11.98 -21.56 4.84
N TRP A 204 -13.03 -20.89 4.35
CA TRP A 204 -14.10 -20.35 5.19
C TRP A 204 -15.11 -21.45 5.52
N THR A 205 -14.63 -22.51 6.20
CA THR A 205 -15.31 -23.73 6.58
C THR A 205 -15.09 -24.01 8.05
N GLU A 206 -15.89 -24.88 8.64
CA GLU A 206 -15.75 -25.28 10.07
C GLU A 206 -14.69 -26.36 10.31
N GLY A 207 -14.23 -27.02 9.24
CA GLY A 207 -13.26 -28.11 9.32
C GLY A 207 -12.03 -27.89 8.45
N GLY A 208 -11.02 -28.76 8.63
CA GLY A 208 -9.79 -28.73 7.86
C GLY A 208 -8.60 -28.19 8.64
N ALA A 209 -7.46 -27.98 7.97
CA ALA A 209 -6.22 -27.56 8.60
C ALA A 209 -6.22 -26.10 9.05
N ALA A 210 -6.96 -25.23 8.37
CA ALA A 210 -7.10 -23.83 8.70
C ALA A 210 -8.59 -23.43 8.63
N PRO A 211 -9.43 -23.96 9.56
CA PRO A 211 -10.85 -23.64 9.57
C PRO A 211 -11.06 -22.17 9.86
N ASN A 212 -12.21 -21.66 9.44
CA ASN A 212 -12.61 -20.27 9.67
C ASN A 212 -11.59 -19.23 9.15
N THR A 213 -10.90 -19.57 8.04
CA THR A 213 -9.94 -18.67 7.40
C THR A 213 -10.54 -18.07 6.14
N ARG A 214 -10.59 -16.75 6.10
CA ARG A 214 -11.10 -15.98 4.97
C ARG A 214 -10.04 -15.01 4.44
N TYR A 215 -9.84 -15.03 3.13
CA TYR A 215 -8.99 -14.05 2.46
C TYR A 215 -9.83 -13.02 1.73
N LEU A 216 -9.41 -11.76 1.80
CA LEU A 216 -9.97 -10.68 1.01
C LEU A 216 -8.82 -10.09 0.18
N CYS A 217 -9.02 -9.97 -1.12
CA CYS A 217 -7.99 -9.45 -2.01
C CYS A 217 -8.61 -8.51 -3.04
N ASN A 218 -8.09 -7.30 -3.06
CA ASN A 218 -8.34 -6.32 -4.11
C ASN A 218 -7.02 -5.64 -4.52
N GLY A 219 -7.10 -4.61 -5.37
CA GLY A 219 -5.90 -3.90 -5.80
C GLY A 219 -5.21 -3.08 -4.71
N HIS A 220 -5.90 -2.80 -3.59
CA HIS A 220 -5.35 -1.96 -2.51
C HIS A 220 -4.99 -2.76 -1.27
N ALA A 221 -5.71 -3.83 -0.99
CA ALA A 221 -5.55 -4.60 0.23
C ALA A 221 -5.58 -6.11 -0.03
N MET A 222 -4.76 -6.83 0.72
CA MET A 222 -4.85 -8.28 0.91
C MET A 222 -4.96 -8.56 2.41
N VAL A 223 -6.11 -9.04 2.85
CA VAL A 223 -6.41 -9.27 4.25
C VAL A 223 -6.70 -10.75 4.46
N VAL A 224 -6.12 -11.35 5.48
CA VAL A 224 -6.50 -12.69 5.94
C VAL A 224 -7.01 -12.61 7.37
N VAL A 225 -8.16 -13.20 7.59
CA VAL A 225 -8.80 -13.35 8.90
C VAL A 225 -8.89 -14.81 9.22
N GLY A 226 -8.51 -15.21 10.42
CA GLY A 226 -8.60 -16.60 10.85
C GLY A 226 -8.59 -16.76 12.35
N ASP A 227 -8.71 -18.02 12.78
CA ASP A 227 -8.83 -18.42 14.17
C ASP A 227 -7.46 -18.43 14.85
N ALA A 228 -7.30 -17.58 15.86
CA ALA A 228 -6.07 -17.49 16.67
C ALA A 228 -5.73 -18.80 17.38
N SER A 229 -6.72 -19.63 17.72
CA SER A 229 -6.52 -20.93 18.38
C SER A 229 -6.03 -22.03 17.43
N SER A 230 -6.13 -21.81 16.11
CA SER A 230 -5.65 -22.76 15.12
C SER A 230 -4.12 -22.74 15.04
N GLN A 231 -3.49 -23.86 15.41
CA GLN A 231 -2.03 -24.00 15.34
C GLN A 231 -1.51 -23.78 13.92
N PHE A 232 -2.22 -24.28 12.91
CA PHE A 232 -1.80 -24.10 11.52
C PHE A 232 -1.95 -22.62 11.07
N TYR A 233 -3.00 -21.94 11.51
CA TYR A 233 -3.18 -20.53 11.21
C TYR A 233 -2.03 -19.68 11.76
N ALA A 234 -1.66 -19.89 13.01
CA ALA A 234 -0.62 -19.12 13.70
C ALA A 234 0.83 -19.61 13.43
N CYS A 235 1.00 -20.72 12.71
CA CYS A 235 2.33 -21.32 12.50
C CYS A 235 3.21 -20.43 11.61
N ARG A 236 4.38 -20.08 12.14
CA ARG A 236 5.37 -19.21 11.48
C ARG A 236 6.23 -19.93 10.44
N ASP A 237 6.26 -21.26 10.45
CA ASP A 237 7.14 -22.04 9.58
C ASP A 237 6.42 -22.64 8.37
N ARG A 238 5.19 -23.12 8.54
CA ARG A 238 4.47 -23.87 7.50
C ARG A 238 3.00 -23.47 7.34
N GLY A 239 2.46 -22.70 8.28
CA GLY A 239 1.05 -22.35 8.32
C GLY A 239 0.71 -21.09 7.54
N VAL A 240 -0.50 -20.60 7.82
CA VAL A 240 -1.05 -19.42 7.12
C VAL A 240 -0.18 -18.18 7.35
N LEU A 241 0.35 -17.99 8.57
CA LEU A 241 1.23 -16.85 8.85
C LEU A 241 2.53 -16.90 8.03
N ALA A 242 3.14 -18.10 7.90
CA ALA A 242 4.31 -18.28 7.05
C ALA A 242 3.99 -17.98 5.57
N GLN A 243 2.89 -18.53 5.07
CA GLN A 243 2.45 -18.29 3.69
C GLN A 243 2.17 -16.80 3.44
N PHE A 244 1.50 -16.13 4.39
CA PHE A 244 1.22 -14.69 4.31
C PHE A 244 2.50 -13.85 4.21
N ARG A 245 3.49 -14.12 5.06
CA ARG A 245 4.76 -13.38 5.08
C ARG A 245 5.68 -13.66 3.90
N HIS A 246 5.55 -14.81 3.25
CA HIS A 246 6.44 -15.22 2.16
C HIS A 246 5.71 -15.23 0.82
N GLN A 247 4.93 -16.27 0.56
CA GLN A 247 4.32 -16.49 -0.76
C GLN A 247 3.31 -15.39 -1.13
N HIS A 248 2.40 -15.05 -0.22
CA HIS A 248 1.38 -14.05 -0.49
C HIS A 248 1.97 -12.64 -0.55
N PHE A 249 2.99 -12.38 0.28
CA PHE A 249 3.72 -11.12 0.18
C PHE A 249 4.40 -10.96 -1.18
N LEU A 250 5.07 -11.99 -1.69
CA LEU A 250 5.68 -11.94 -3.03
C LEU A 250 4.65 -11.72 -4.13
N VAL A 251 3.51 -12.40 -4.06
CA VAL A 251 2.39 -12.20 -4.99
C VAL A 251 1.93 -10.74 -5.02
N PHE A 252 1.73 -10.16 -3.85
CA PHE A 252 1.29 -8.78 -3.69
C PHE A 252 2.36 -7.79 -4.15
N LEU A 253 3.62 -8.02 -3.75
CA LEU A 253 4.77 -7.21 -4.16
C LEU A 253 4.95 -7.18 -5.68
N ILE A 254 4.87 -8.34 -6.36
CA ILE A 254 5.02 -8.44 -7.82
C ILE A 254 3.89 -7.68 -8.53
N ALA A 255 2.64 -7.82 -8.09
CA ALA A 255 1.52 -7.10 -8.67
C ALA A 255 1.69 -5.57 -8.55
N HIS A 256 2.13 -5.09 -7.38
CA HIS A 256 2.39 -3.66 -7.17
C HIS A 256 3.65 -3.19 -7.89
N PHE A 257 4.69 -4.01 -8.00
CA PHE A 257 5.85 -3.73 -8.86
C PHE A 257 5.43 -3.53 -10.32
N GLN A 258 4.61 -4.43 -10.87
CA GLN A 258 4.09 -4.31 -12.22
C GLN A 258 3.27 -3.02 -12.40
N LYS A 259 2.40 -2.69 -11.42
CA LYS A 259 1.64 -1.43 -11.41
C LYS A 259 2.54 -0.22 -11.42
N ALA A 260 3.51 -0.17 -10.52
CA ALA A 260 4.44 0.95 -10.40
C ALA A 260 5.30 1.12 -11.67
N ALA A 261 5.77 0.02 -12.27
CA ALA A 261 6.52 0.06 -13.52
C ALA A 261 5.70 0.66 -14.67
N LEU A 262 4.45 0.23 -14.83
CA LEU A 262 3.57 0.76 -15.88
C LEU A 262 3.27 2.25 -15.67
N LEU A 263 3.02 2.67 -14.43
CA LEU A 263 2.82 4.09 -14.10
C LEU A 263 4.07 4.91 -14.37
N MET A 264 5.25 4.40 -14.03
CA MET A 264 6.53 5.05 -14.32
C MET A 264 6.75 5.23 -15.82
N TYR A 265 6.48 4.20 -16.65
CA TYR A 265 6.59 4.35 -18.10
C TYR A 265 5.62 5.40 -18.65
N SER A 266 4.39 5.42 -18.17
CA SER A 266 3.38 6.43 -18.54
C SER A 266 3.84 7.84 -18.16
N ASP A 267 4.40 8.00 -16.96
CA ASP A 267 4.90 9.27 -16.45
C ASP A 267 6.11 9.78 -17.25
N ARG A 268 7.10 8.93 -17.53
CA ARG A 268 8.28 9.30 -18.37
C ARG A 268 7.86 9.73 -19.78
N LEU A 269 6.85 9.08 -20.34
CA LEU A 269 6.33 9.48 -21.65
C LEU A 269 5.69 10.86 -21.58
N ALA A 270 4.88 11.14 -20.56
CA ALA A 270 4.25 12.45 -20.36
C ALA A 270 5.29 13.56 -20.17
N GLU A 271 6.35 13.31 -19.39
CA GLU A 271 7.46 14.26 -19.22
C GLU A 271 8.19 14.52 -20.55
N THR A 272 8.43 13.49 -21.35
CA THR A 272 9.09 13.61 -22.65
C THR A 272 8.25 14.46 -23.62
N LEU A 273 6.92 14.29 -23.62
CA LEU A 273 5.99 15.07 -24.42
C LEU A 273 5.92 16.53 -23.99
N LYS A 274 5.92 16.79 -22.69
CA LYS A 274 5.84 18.14 -22.12
C LYS A 274 7.03 19.02 -22.54
N ASN A 275 8.20 18.39 -22.72
CA ASN A 275 9.43 19.08 -23.09
C ASN A 275 9.65 19.17 -24.63
N LEU A 276 8.68 18.72 -25.44
CA LEU A 276 8.79 18.74 -26.89
C LEU A 276 8.45 20.12 -27.44
N ASP A 277 9.43 20.74 -28.11
CA ASP A 277 9.23 21.89 -28.99
C ASP A 277 9.31 21.43 -30.44
N ILE A 278 8.17 21.44 -31.12
CA ILE A 278 8.07 20.99 -32.53
C ILE A 278 8.80 21.92 -33.46
N SER A 279 8.98 23.19 -33.10
CA SER A 279 9.68 24.21 -33.93
C SER A 279 11.21 24.07 -33.85
N ASP A 280 11.74 23.40 -32.81
CA ASP A 280 13.18 23.12 -32.65
C ASP A 280 13.55 21.72 -33.13
N PRO A 281 14.32 21.59 -34.24
CA PRO A 281 14.80 20.30 -34.73
C PRO A 281 15.65 19.54 -33.72
N ALA A 282 16.33 20.21 -32.78
CA ALA A 282 17.11 19.56 -31.74
C ALA A 282 16.18 18.91 -30.70
N SER A 283 15.13 19.62 -30.29
CA SER A 283 14.08 19.10 -29.41
C SER A 283 13.38 17.88 -30.02
N VAL A 284 13.02 17.94 -31.31
CA VAL A 284 12.41 16.79 -32.01
C VAL A 284 13.35 15.58 -32.07
N ARG A 285 14.65 15.78 -32.33
CA ARG A 285 15.64 14.68 -32.31
C ARG A 285 15.79 14.07 -30.90
N HIS A 286 15.82 14.92 -29.87
CA HIS A 286 15.87 14.48 -28.48
C HIS A 286 14.63 13.64 -28.12
N PHE A 287 13.45 14.12 -28.45
CA PHE A 287 12.19 13.43 -28.25
C PHE A 287 12.20 12.05 -28.92
N LYS A 288 12.54 11.95 -30.20
CA LYS A 288 12.61 10.65 -30.92
C LYS A 288 13.56 9.65 -30.25
N ARG A 289 14.70 10.14 -29.73
CA ARG A 289 15.67 9.30 -29.02
C ARG A 289 15.11 8.82 -27.68
N ALA A 290 14.46 9.70 -26.91
CA ALA A 290 13.84 9.37 -25.64
C ALA A 290 12.72 8.33 -25.80
N ILE A 291 11.85 8.50 -26.80
CA ILE A 291 10.79 7.53 -27.11
C ILE A 291 11.40 6.14 -27.47
N ARG A 292 12.41 6.09 -28.34
CA ARG A 292 13.07 4.79 -28.68
C ARG A 292 13.68 4.13 -27.46
N SER A 293 14.34 4.89 -26.59
CA SER A 293 14.92 4.36 -25.35
C SER A 293 13.84 3.86 -24.38
N GLY A 294 12.76 4.64 -24.22
CA GLY A 294 11.60 4.26 -23.41
C GLY A 294 10.93 2.99 -23.90
N PHE A 295 10.73 2.88 -25.22
CA PHE A 295 10.18 1.67 -25.84
C PHE A 295 11.07 0.43 -25.63
N ALA A 296 12.37 0.56 -25.83
CA ALA A 296 13.30 -0.55 -25.59
C ALA A 296 13.32 -1.00 -24.13
N SER A 297 13.21 -0.05 -23.17
CA SER A 297 13.08 -0.36 -21.75
C SER A 297 11.75 -1.04 -21.42
N PHE A 298 10.65 -0.57 -21.99
CA PHE A 298 9.33 -1.18 -21.83
C PHE A 298 9.27 -2.60 -22.40
N LEU A 299 9.89 -2.85 -23.55
CA LEU A 299 9.99 -4.22 -24.10
C LEU A 299 10.78 -5.15 -23.18
N ARG A 300 11.91 -4.68 -22.61
CA ARG A 300 12.68 -5.47 -21.64
C ARG A 300 11.85 -5.79 -20.40
N PHE A 301 11.11 -4.80 -19.88
CA PHE A 301 10.19 -5.02 -18.78
C PHE A 301 9.13 -6.08 -19.13
N THR A 302 8.47 -5.93 -20.27
CA THR A 302 7.45 -6.87 -20.73
C THR A 302 7.97 -8.29 -20.85
N HIS A 303 9.17 -8.49 -21.39
CA HIS A 303 9.75 -9.83 -21.55
C HIS A 303 10.33 -10.42 -20.27
N ARG A 304 10.78 -9.62 -19.33
CA ARG A 304 11.45 -10.11 -18.11
C ARG A 304 10.54 -10.16 -16.89
N TYR A 305 9.60 -9.25 -16.77
CA TYR A 305 8.89 -8.99 -15.51
C TYR A 305 7.37 -8.97 -15.64
N TRP A 306 6.85 -9.06 -16.86
CA TRP A 306 5.42 -9.15 -17.09
C TRP A 306 4.98 -10.60 -17.00
N PHE A 307 4.62 -11.03 -15.79
CA PHE A 307 4.12 -12.37 -15.52
C PHE A 307 2.60 -12.35 -15.44
N HIS A 308 1.95 -13.27 -16.14
CA HIS A 308 0.52 -13.52 -15.98
C HIS A 308 0.23 -14.50 -14.84
N GLU A 309 1.19 -15.37 -14.54
CA GLU A 309 1.15 -16.32 -13.43
C GLU A 309 2.49 -16.32 -12.70
N VAL A 310 2.45 -16.18 -11.39
CA VAL A 310 3.66 -16.11 -10.54
C VAL A 310 3.80 -17.30 -9.60
N ALA A 311 2.81 -18.20 -9.58
CA ALA A 311 2.81 -19.38 -8.73
C ALA A 311 1.99 -20.51 -9.35
N GLU A 312 2.44 -21.75 -9.13
CA GLU A 312 1.70 -22.94 -9.54
C GLU A 312 0.62 -23.34 -8.53
N GLN A 313 0.80 -22.99 -7.27
CA GLN A 313 -0.16 -23.28 -6.21
C GLN A 313 -1.47 -22.55 -6.44
N ALA A 314 -2.58 -23.29 -6.39
CA ALA A 314 -3.92 -22.79 -6.73
C ALA A 314 -4.32 -21.54 -5.94
N GLN A 315 -3.99 -21.46 -4.67
CA GLN A 315 -4.30 -20.31 -3.81
C GLN A 315 -3.50 -19.07 -4.21
N SER A 316 -2.19 -19.20 -4.32
CA SER A 316 -1.31 -18.07 -4.70
C SER A 316 -1.65 -17.55 -6.11
N ARG A 317 -1.98 -18.47 -7.03
CA ARG A 317 -2.45 -18.14 -8.38
C ARG A 317 -3.77 -17.37 -8.32
N ALA A 318 -4.73 -17.82 -7.53
CA ALA A 318 -6.02 -17.14 -7.38
C ALA A 318 -5.86 -15.74 -6.77
N LEU A 319 -5.06 -15.59 -5.72
CA LEU A 319 -4.79 -14.29 -5.09
C LEU A 319 -4.06 -13.33 -6.04
N PHE A 320 -3.09 -13.82 -6.81
CA PHE A 320 -2.42 -12.98 -7.82
C PHE A 320 -3.37 -12.51 -8.90
N ARG A 321 -4.25 -13.40 -9.40
CA ARG A 321 -5.28 -13.03 -10.38
C ARG A 321 -6.23 -11.97 -9.85
N MET A 322 -6.74 -12.14 -8.63
CA MET A 322 -7.62 -11.17 -7.98
C MET A 322 -6.91 -9.81 -7.83
N CYS A 323 -5.67 -9.78 -7.34
CA CYS A 323 -4.91 -8.56 -7.19
C CYS A 323 -4.65 -7.87 -8.53
N SER A 324 -4.19 -8.59 -9.54
CA SER A 324 -3.88 -8.09 -10.88
C SER A 324 -5.10 -7.53 -11.59
N GLU A 325 -6.24 -8.22 -11.51
CA GLU A 325 -7.51 -7.81 -12.09
C GLU A 325 -8.01 -6.51 -11.45
N HIS A 326 -7.99 -6.43 -10.11
CA HIS A 326 -8.44 -5.23 -9.40
C HIS A 326 -7.47 -4.05 -9.51
N LEU A 327 -6.20 -4.28 -9.76
CA LEU A 327 -5.23 -3.25 -10.13
C LEU A 327 -5.39 -2.79 -11.58
N GLY A 328 -6.13 -3.52 -12.41
CA GLY A 328 -6.32 -3.22 -13.83
C GLY A 328 -5.03 -3.34 -14.64
N LEU A 329 -4.16 -4.31 -14.29
CA LEU A 329 -2.81 -4.40 -14.85
C LEU A 329 -2.81 -4.62 -16.36
N ASP A 330 -3.67 -5.51 -16.89
CA ASP A 330 -3.72 -5.81 -18.33
C ASP A 330 -4.20 -4.59 -19.15
N ALA A 331 -5.20 -3.87 -18.64
CA ALA A 331 -5.68 -2.65 -19.28
C ALA A 331 -4.59 -1.57 -19.31
N LEU A 332 -3.92 -1.34 -18.18
CA LEU A 332 -2.84 -0.37 -18.08
C LEU A 332 -1.64 -0.74 -18.95
N HIS A 333 -1.26 -2.03 -19.00
CA HIS A 333 -0.21 -2.52 -19.89
C HIS A 333 -0.56 -2.25 -21.36
N GLY A 334 -1.81 -2.54 -21.78
CA GLY A 334 -2.30 -2.25 -23.11
C GLY A 334 -2.24 -0.76 -23.47
N GLU A 335 -2.64 0.11 -22.53
CA GLU A 335 -2.53 1.57 -22.72
C GLU A 335 -1.09 2.04 -22.89
N VAL A 336 -0.19 1.61 -22.01
CA VAL A 336 1.23 1.99 -22.10
C VAL A 336 1.84 1.49 -23.40
N LYS A 337 1.57 0.22 -23.77
CA LYS A 337 2.01 -0.36 -25.04
C LYS A 337 1.58 0.49 -26.24
N THR A 338 0.31 0.88 -26.29
CA THR A 338 -0.22 1.71 -27.39
C THR A 338 0.41 3.09 -27.44
N ARG A 339 0.73 3.68 -26.29
CA ARG A 339 1.33 5.03 -26.21
C ARG A 339 2.81 5.07 -26.57
N VAL A 340 3.55 3.95 -26.37
CA VAL A 340 5.00 3.89 -26.66
C VAL A 340 5.31 3.25 -28.01
N SER A 341 4.32 2.66 -28.71
CA SER A 341 4.43 2.12 -30.06
C SER A 341 4.24 3.20 -31.11
#